data_9d071fed55209fd09996ab2c2ad627c0
#
_entry.id   9d071fed55209fd09996ab2c2ad627c0
#
_cell.length_a   1.000
_cell.length_b   1.000
_cell.length_c   1.000
_cell.angle_alpha   90.00
_cell.angle_beta   90.00
_cell.angle_gamma   90.00
#
_symmetry.space_group_name_H-M   'P 1'
#
loop_
_entity.id
_entity.type
_entity.pdbx_description
1 polymer ?
#
loop_
_entity_poly.entity_id
_entity_poly.type
_entity_poly.pdbx_seq_one_letter_code
_entity_poly.pdbx_strand_id
1 'polypeptide(L)'
;MLQLIFPFLKRNLPQDPFLINRIFVSIYLIYNKVEAYNQFIERYVISETDKDYEELGKVLAFLDKQNVKMINLEDMIKLFEFVISPSDRIVTGAIYTPKKIRKYILDACLRKNTDLLQIRVADIACGCGGFLMDAARMIHRTTKMPYRDIFKRCIYGIDIQNYSIERCQILLNLLALTEGEVVDFEFNLLCADTLDFKSDEWNSNFDHFDVIVGNPPYVCGRNMEDDTRLKTKWYEVCDSGSTDLYIPFFQIAVEMLNDEGKIGYITMNSFLKSLNARKLRAFFVDNQFDIHIVDFRGYQVFKGKSTYTCLFFLEKEKSKALHYSCDEQVKLVKRMHYEDIPWNLLDAEKGWNLNQNKVANKIESVGTPLFEFCQTRHGIATLSNKTYIFLPNKEDDKYYYLEKEDVSYPIEKTLCKDIVNSNKLNSEKALVDLVHKAIFPYVIDKSGKAVLIKEEGIQAKYPCAYSYLQSQRETLDKRDKGKVGDYPAWYAYGRTQSLVMPAIKMFFPKIANKPLNCVIVENSNLLLYNGMAFVGDDMRKMKILQKVLESDIFWNYVVANSKPYTSGYYSLNGSNIKNFGVPKFTKAEEEELLRLEDKGAVNQWLSSFYE
;
A
#
# COMPACT_ATOMS: atom_id res chain seq x y z
N MET A 1 -27.52 6.83 -3.60
CA MET A 1 -27.80 8.21 -3.24
C MET A 1 -26.53 9.06 -3.27
N LEU A 2 -25.59 8.93 -2.36
CA LEU A 2 -24.38 9.76 -2.28
C LEU A 2 -23.52 9.78 -3.55
N GLN A 3 -23.46 8.69 -4.32
CA GLN A 3 -22.69 8.65 -5.59
C GLN A 3 -23.17 9.66 -6.64
N LEU A 4 -24.42 10.07 -6.58
CA LEU A 4 -24.99 11.10 -7.46
C LEU A 4 -24.73 12.51 -6.92
N ILE A 5 -24.69 12.66 -5.59
CA ILE A 5 -24.47 13.94 -4.91
C ILE A 5 -23.01 14.40 -5.07
N PHE A 6 -22.06 13.50 -4.95
CA PHE A 6 -20.62 13.84 -4.99
C PHE A 6 -20.17 14.61 -6.26
N PRO A 7 -20.55 14.20 -7.50
CA PRO A 7 -20.19 14.98 -8.69
C PRO A 7 -20.83 16.37 -8.70
N PHE A 8 -22.05 16.51 -8.18
CA PHE A 8 -22.73 17.80 -8.06
C PHE A 8 -22.01 18.72 -7.08
N LEU A 9 -21.71 18.24 -5.88
CA LEU A 9 -20.98 18.99 -4.85
C LEU A 9 -19.63 19.47 -5.37
N LYS A 10 -18.88 18.60 -6.03
CA LYS A 10 -17.57 18.94 -6.61
C LYS A 10 -17.59 20.05 -7.63
N ARG A 11 -18.71 20.18 -8.39
CA ARG A 11 -18.84 21.19 -9.46
C ARG A 11 -19.43 22.50 -8.97
N ASN A 12 -20.26 22.47 -7.93
CA ASN A 12 -21.13 23.58 -7.55
C ASN A 12 -20.86 24.12 -6.14
N LEU A 13 -20.15 23.38 -5.27
CA LEU A 13 -19.78 23.94 -3.98
C LEU A 13 -18.52 24.80 -4.08
N PRO A 14 -18.50 25.97 -3.44
CA PRO A 14 -17.27 26.74 -3.23
C PRO A 14 -16.26 25.92 -2.43
N GLN A 15 -14.99 26.25 -2.56
CA GLN A 15 -13.92 25.55 -1.83
C GLN A 15 -13.71 26.08 -0.39
N ASP A 16 -14.67 26.85 0.14
CA ASP A 16 -14.65 27.36 1.52
C ASP A 16 -15.13 26.27 2.51
N PRO A 17 -14.25 25.75 3.37
CA PRO A 17 -14.61 24.71 4.34
C PRO A 17 -15.72 25.13 5.32
N PHE A 18 -15.76 26.39 5.72
CA PHE A 18 -16.77 26.90 6.64
C PHE A 18 -18.16 26.92 6.00
N LEU A 19 -18.27 27.43 4.75
CA LEU A 19 -19.53 27.42 4.02
C LEU A 19 -20.03 26.01 3.73
N ILE A 20 -19.12 25.09 3.39
CA ILE A 20 -19.44 23.66 3.24
C ILE A 20 -20.04 23.09 4.52
N ASN A 21 -19.42 23.36 5.68
CA ASN A 21 -19.92 22.91 6.96
C ASN A 21 -21.31 23.49 7.25
N ARG A 22 -21.54 24.79 6.97
CA ARG A 22 -22.86 25.45 7.11
C ARG A 22 -23.93 24.77 6.25
N ILE A 23 -23.66 24.53 4.99
CA ILE A 23 -24.60 23.87 4.07
C ILE A 23 -24.95 22.47 4.59
N PHE A 24 -23.95 21.66 5.00
CA PHE A 24 -24.21 20.29 5.45
C PHE A 24 -24.96 20.23 6.78
N VAL A 25 -24.65 21.13 7.74
CA VAL A 25 -25.38 21.24 8.98
C VAL A 25 -26.83 21.64 8.73
N SER A 26 -27.06 22.70 7.93
CA SER A 26 -28.42 23.17 7.61
C SER A 26 -29.25 22.09 6.93
N ILE A 27 -28.68 21.37 5.95
CA ILE A 27 -29.33 20.24 5.30
C ILE A 27 -29.69 19.15 6.34
N TYR A 28 -28.75 18.78 7.22
CA TYR A 28 -29.00 17.76 8.24
C TYR A 28 -30.16 18.16 9.16
N LEU A 29 -30.17 19.40 9.66
CA LEU A 29 -31.21 19.92 10.53
C LEU A 29 -32.59 19.91 9.85
N ILE A 30 -32.68 20.37 8.59
CA ILE A 30 -33.90 20.38 7.79
C ILE A 30 -34.46 18.97 7.61
N TYR A 31 -33.63 18.03 7.12
CA TYR A 31 -34.07 16.65 6.82
C TYR A 31 -34.43 15.84 8.07
N ASN A 32 -33.87 16.17 9.22
CA ASN A 32 -34.15 15.48 10.49
C ASN A 32 -35.13 16.26 11.38
N LYS A 33 -35.65 17.42 10.93
CA LYS A 33 -36.60 18.28 11.64
C LYS A 33 -36.10 18.65 13.07
N VAL A 34 -34.83 19.00 13.15
CA VAL A 34 -34.21 19.45 14.40
C VAL A 34 -34.41 20.96 14.50
N GLU A 35 -35.32 21.40 15.37
CA GLU A 35 -35.68 22.81 15.52
C GLU A 35 -34.92 23.51 16.63
N ALA A 36 -34.46 22.76 17.65
CA ALA A 36 -33.69 23.27 18.75
C ALA A 36 -32.21 22.88 18.63
N TYR A 37 -31.32 23.84 18.75
CA TYR A 37 -29.87 23.63 18.68
C TYR A 37 -29.13 24.58 19.65
N ASN A 38 -27.88 24.24 19.96
CA ASN A 38 -27.04 25.00 20.86
C ASN A 38 -26.25 26.09 20.15
N GLN A 39 -25.57 26.97 20.90
CA GLN A 39 -24.80 28.10 20.35
C GLN A 39 -23.71 27.67 19.39
N PHE A 40 -23.11 26.48 19.57
CA PHE A 40 -22.10 25.98 18.66
C PHE A 40 -22.68 25.69 17.28
N ILE A 41 -23.80 24.98 17.19
CA ILE A 41 -24.46 24.62 15.91
C ILE A 41 -25.11 25.84 15.25
N GLU A 42 -25.61 26.81 16.04
CA GLU A 42 -26.20 28.05 15.52
C GLU A 42 -25.30 28.77 14.52
N ARG A 43 -23.99 28.74 14.71
CA ARG A 43 -23.00 29.35 13.81
C ARG A 43 -22.99 28.72 12.38
N TYR A 44 -23.48 27.50 12.26
CA TYR A 44 -23.53 26.76 11.00
C TYR A 44 -24.92 26.75 10.35
N VAL A 45 -25.93 27.30 11.01
CA VAL A 45 -27.28 27.38 10.43
C VAL A 45 -27.32 28.49 9.38
N ILE A 46 -27.93 28.19 8.25
CA ILE A 46 -28.21 29.15 7.17
C ILE A 46 -29.71 29.48 7.21
N SER A 47 -30.06 30.72 7.57
CA SER A 47 -31.44 31.23 7.56
C SER A 47 -31.81 31.83 6.21
N GLU A 48 -33.09 32.10 5.99
CA GLU A 48 -33.59 32.69 4.71
C GLU A 48 -33.01 34.08 4.45
N THR A 49 -32.58 34.80 5.44
CA THR A 49 -31.98 36.15 5.32
C THR A 49 -30.45 36.09 5.18
N ASP A 50 -29.85 34.91 5.21
CA ASP A 50 -28.40 34.74 5.10
C ASP A 50 -27.93 34.86 3.66
N LYS A 51 -26.76 35.46 3.47
CA LYS A 51 -26.11 35.60 2.13
C LYS A 51 -25.86 34.25 1.45
N ASP A 52 -25.71 33.18 2.22
CA ASP A 52 -25.40 31.84 1.72
C ASP A 52 -26.68 31.01 1.44
N TYR A 53 -27.88 31.61 1.61
CA TYR A 53 -29.16 30.92 1.41
C TYR A 53 -29.35 30.40 -0.02
N GLU A 54 -28.88 31.14 -1.01
CA GLU A 54 -28.95 30.75 -2.42
C GLU A 54 -28.14 29.45 -2.67
N GLU A 55 -26.94 29.32 -2.07
CA GLU A 55 -26.10 28.12 -2.21
C GLU A 55 -26.75 26.92 -1.54
N LEU A 56 -27.32 27.09 -0.35
CA LEU A 56 -28.11 26.06 0.32
C LEU A 56 -29.30 25.62 -0.55
N GLY A 57 -30.03 26.57 -1.13
CA GLY A 57 -31.18 26.34 -2.02
C GLY A 57 -30.82 25.48 -3.23
N LYS A 58 -29.67 25.72 -3.86
CA LYS A 58 -29.17 24.90 -4.98
C LYS A 58 -28.96 23.43 -4.60
N VAL A 59 -28.40 23.19 -3.41
CA VAL A 59 -28.17 21.84 -2.92
C VAL A 59 -29.48 21.15 -2.53
N LEU A 60 -30.38 21.85 -1.84
CA LEU A 60 -31.72 21.32 -1.48
C LEU A 60 -32.52 20.95 -2.73
N ALA A 61 -32.58 21.82 -3.73
CA ALA A 61 -33.28 21.56 -5.02
C ALA A 61 -32.70 20.33 -5.74
N PHE A 62 -31.35 20.15 -5.67
CA PHE A 62 -30.72 18.96 -6.22
C PHE A 62 -31.11 17.70 -5.44
N LEU A 63 -31.09 17.75 -4.11
CA LEU A 63 -31.46 16.62 -3.24
C LEU A 63 -32.94 16.20 -3.46
N ASP A 64 -33.84 17.16 -3.58
CA ASP A 64 -35.26 16.94 -3.86
C ASP A 64 -35.46 16.28 -5.23
N LYS A 65 -34.76 16.75 -6.27
CA LYS A 65 -34.75 16.12 -7.60
C LYS A 65 -34.27 14.66 -7.57
N GLN A 66 -33.38 14.33 -6.64
CA GLN A 66 -32.90 12.96 -6.42
C GLN A 66 -33.79 12.13 -5.48
N ASN A 67 -34.94 12.67 -5.03
CA ASN A 67 -35.86 12.05 -4.07
C ASN A 67 -35.17 11.63 -2.76
N VAL A 68 -34.24 12.40 -2.26
CA VAL A 68 -33.59 12.17 -0.98
C VAL A 68 -34.59 12.48 0.14
N LYS A 69 -34.91 11.49 0.96
CA LYS A 69 -35.91 11.65 2.03
C LYS A 69 -35.30 11.82 3.42
N MET A 70 -34.07 11.44 3.62
CA MET A 70 -33.39 11.47 4.92
C MET A 70 -31.86 11.53 4.70
N ILE A 71 -31.20 12.29 5.51
CA ILE A 71 -29.73 12.33 5.64
C ILE A 71 -29.38 12.01 7.09
N ASN A 72 -28.71 10.88 7.30
CA ASN A 72 -28.31 10.46 8.63
C ASN A 72 -26.86 10.86 8.95
N LEU A 73 -26.41 10.67 10.20
CA LEU A 73 -25.04 11.00 10.61
C LEU A 73 -23.96 10.23 9.85
N GLU A 74 -24.25 9.01 9.38
CA GLU A 74 -23.34 8.25 8.53
C GLU A 74 -23.17 8.88 7.15
N ASP A 75 -24.21 9.50 6.63
CA ASP A 75 -24.15 10.26 5.38
C ASP A 75 -23.35 11.55 5.60
N MET A 76 -23.47 12.20 6.76
CA MET A 76 -22.66 13.37 7.13
C MET A 76 -21.17 13.03 7.17
N ILE A 77 -20.77 11.92 7.78
CA ILE A 77 -19.37 11.46 7.76
C ILE A 77 -18.87 11.33 6.33
N LYS A 78 -19.62 10.67 5.45
CA LYS A 78 -19.22 10.48 4.05
C LYS A 78 -19.13 11.80 3.28
N LEU A 79 -20.04 12.75 3.55
CA LEU A 79 -20.01 14.08 2.95
C LEU A 79 -18.77 14.86 3.39
N PHE A 80 -18.46 14.88 4.68
CA PHE A 80 -17.28 15.54 5.21
C PHE A 80 -15.98 14.95 4.66
N GLU A 81 -15.89 13.64 4.58
CA GLU A 81 -14.74 12.96 3.98
C GLU A 81 -14.63 13.21 2.46
N PHE A 82 -15.75 13.32 1.75
CA PHE A 82 -15.74 13.56 0.32
C PHE A 82 -15.15 14.93 -0.06
N VAL A 83 -15.45 15.97 0.72
CA VAL A 83 -15.02 17.34 0.42
C VAL A 83 -13.57 17.65 0.81
N ILE A 84 -12.84 16.69 1.40
CA ILE A 84 -11.38 16.78 1.57
C ILE A 84 -10.73 16.77 0.18
N SER A 85 -9.84 17.72 -0.08
CA SER A 85 -9.20 17.84 -1.40
C SER A 85 -8.33 16.58 -1.71
N PRO A 86 -8.15 16.22 -2.98
CA PRO A 86 -7.25 15.12 -3.36
C PRO A 86 -5.80 15.36 -2.93
N SER A 87 -5.32 16.62 -2.92
CA SER A 87 -3.99 16.99 -2.42
C SER A 87 -3.87 16.71 -0.92
N ASP A 88 -4.84 17.18 -0.12
CA ASP A 88 -4.82 16.95 1.31
C ASP A 88 -4.88 15.47 1.66
N ARG A 89 -5.68 14.68 0.92
CA ARG A 89 -5.72 13.22 1.09
C ARG A 89 -4.40 12.51 0.82
N ILE A 90 -3.59 13.04 -0.09
CA ILE A 90 -2.26 12.47 -0.37
C ILE A 90 -1.29 12.76 0.78
N VAL A 91 -1.37 13.96 1.33
CA VAL A 91 -0.52 14.42 2.42
C VAL A 91 -0.95 13.82 3.76
N THR A 92 -2.26 13.85 4.07
CA THR A 92 -2.80 13.39 5.36
C THR A 92 -3.09 11.90 5.41
N GLY A 93 -3.18 11.20 4.28
CA GLY A 93 -3.55 9.79 4.23
C GLY A 93 -4.99 9.49 4.67
N ALA A 94 -5.85 10.49 4.77
CA ALA A 94 -7.23 10.37 5.25
C ALA A 94 -8.09 9.43 4.38
N ILE A 95 -8.70 8.43 5.02
CA ILE A 95 -9.56 7.43 4.37
C ILE A 95 -10.76 7.12 5.26
N TYR A 96 -11.98 7.30 4.70
CA TYR A 96 -13.22 6.96 5.38
C TYR A 96 -13.28 5.48 5.81
N THR A 97 -13.53 5.24 7.09
CA THR A 97 -13.70 3.88 7.62
C THR A 97 -15.19 3.48 7.63
N PRO A 98 -15.57 2.39 6.91
CA PRO A 98 -16.96 1.94 6.85
C PRO A 98 -17.55 1.62 8.24
N LYS A 99 -18.81 1.98 8.47
CA LYS A 99 -19.53 1.76 9.74
C LYS A 99 -19.45 0.32 10.25
N LYS A 100 -19.52 -0.66 9.36
CA LYS A 100 -19.42 -2.09 9.73
C LYS A 100 -18.08 -2.42 10.41
N ILE A 101 -16.99 -1.83 9.92
CA ILE A 101 -15.64 -1.98 10.48
C ILE A 101 -15.54 -1.28 11.84
N ARG A 102 -15.94 0.00 11.91
CA ARG A 102 -15.91 0.77 13.17
C ARG A 102 -16.69 0.05 14.25
N LYS A 103 -17.92 -0.39 13.93
CA LYS A 103 -18.75 -1.15 14.86
C LYS A 103 -18.08 -2.44 15.34
N TYR A 104 -17.46 -3.20 14.44
CA TYR A 104 -16.77 -4.44 14.81
C TYR A 104 -15.61 -4.18 15.78
N ILE A 105 -14.81 -3.16 15.49
CA ILE A 105 -13.67 -2.77 16.34
C ILE A 105 -14.17 -2.33 17.72
N LEU A 106 -15.17 -1.43 17.77
CA LEU A 106 -15.74 -0.96 19.03
C LEU A 106 -16.40 -2.09 19.83
N ASP A 107 -17.14 -2.97 19.17
CA ASP A 107 -17.74 -4.15 19.78
C ASP A 107 -16.67 -5.06 20.42
N ALA A 108 -15.51 -5.20 19.81
CA ALA A 108 -14.41 -6.01 20.34
C ALA A 108 -13.72 -5.33 21.53
N CYS A 109 -13.47 -4.00 21.44
CA CYS A 109 -12.73 -3.27 22.47
C CYS A 109 -13.58 -2.90 23.69
N LEU A 110 -14.87 -2.53 23.52
CA LEU A 110 -15.69 -1.99 24.61
C LEU A 110 -16.49 -3.04 25.36
N ARG A 111 -16.87 -4.17 24.74
CA ARG A 111 -17.72 -5.21 25.40
C ARG A 111 -17.08 -5.92 26.58
N LYS A 112 -15.77 -5.96 26.64
CA LYS A 112 -15.02 -6.58 27.74
C LYS A 112 -14.76 -5.62 28.89
N ASN A 113 -15.01 -4.33 28.75
CA ASN A 113 -14.84 -3.35 29.82
C ASN A 113 -16.06 -3.36 30.74
N THR A 114 -15.83 -3.54 32.03
CA THR A 114 -16.87 -3.61 33.06
C THR A 114 -17.34 -2.24 33.50
N ASP A 115 -16.53 -1.21 33.35
CA ASP A 115 -16.88 0.15 33.79
C ASP A 115 -16.87 1.18 32.65
N LEU A 116 -17.96 1.19 31.86
CA LEU A 116 -18.14 2.20 30.82
C LEU A 116 -18.44 3.61 31.35
N LEU A 117 -18.66 3.78 32.66
CA LEU A 117 -18.96 5.09 33.27
C LEU A 117 -17.71 5.97 33.43
N GLN A 118 -16.53 5.34 33.50
CA GLN A 118 -15.23 6.03 33.66
C GLN A 118 -14.29 5.83 32.50
N ILE A 119 -14.71 5.10 31.46
CA ILE A 119 -13.86 4.71 30.33
C ILE A 119 -13.34 5.91 29.54
N ARG A 120 -12.07 5.89 29.19
CA ARG A 120 -11.42 6.88 28.33
C ARG A 120 -11.13 6.25 26.98
N VAL A 121 -11.91 6.62 25.96
CA VAL A 121 -11.80 6.12 24.59
C VAL A 121 -11.19 7.21 23.72
N ALA A 122 -10.08 6.91 23.06
CA ALA A 122 -9.40 7.84 22.18
C ALA A 122 -9.36 7.36 20.73
N ASP A 123 -9.35 8.33 19.80
CA ASP A 123 -8.90 8.14 18.42
C ASP A 123 -7.82 9.19 18.12
N ILE A 124 -6.57 8.74 17.97
CA ILE A 124 -5.40 9.61 17.85
C ILE A 124 -5.09 10.03 16.39
N ALA A 125 -6.03 9.79 15.47
CA ALA A 125 -6.09 10.30 14.11
C ALA A 125 -7.56 10.37 13.68
N CYS A 126 -8.37 11.12 14.44
CA CYS A 126 -9.83 10.94 14.49
C CYS A 126 -10.57 11.40 13.23
N GLY A 127 -9.95 12.15 12.34
CA GLY A 127 -10.63 12.72 11.19
C GLY A 127 -11.89 13.49 11.62
N CYS A 128 -13.00 13.26 10.93
CA CYS A 128 -14.28 13.87 11.31
C CYS A 128 -15.00 13.16 12.48
N GLY A 129 -14.33 12.24 13.21
CA GLY A 129 -14.86 11.65 14.45
C GLY A 129 -15.79 10.46 14.31
N GLY A 130 -15.71 9.71 13.21
CA GLY A 130 -16.59 8.56 12.98
C GLY A 130 -16.53 7.49 14.07
N PHE A 131 -15.33 7.11 14.54
CA PHE A 131 -15.14 6.19 15.66
C PHE A 131 -15.67 6.78 16.98
N LEU A 132 -15.36 8.03 17.25
CA LEU A 132 -15.75 8.74 18.48
C LEU A 132 -17.27 8.86 18.60
N MET A 133 -17.95 9.18 17.49
CA MET A 133 -19.42 9.23 17.46
C MET A 133 -20.04 7.85 17.75
N ASP A 134 -19.53 6.77 17.12
CA ASP A 134 -20.06 5.42 17.33
C ASP A 134 -19.75 4.93 18.76
N ALA A 135 -18.58 5.29 19.34
CA ALA A 135 -18.23 5.00 20.74
C ALA A 135 -19.15 5.73 21.73
N ALA A 136 -19.35 7.04 21.54
CA ALA A 136 -20.26 7.82 22.38
C ALA A 136 -21.68 7.27 22.38
N ARG A 137 -22.19 6.91 21.20
CA ARG A 137 -23.51 6.27 21.05
C ARG A 137 -23.59 4.92 21.77
N MET A 138 -22.52 4.12 21.72
CA MET A 138 -22.46 2.83 22.40
C MET A 138 -22.46 3.01 23.93
N ILE A 139 -21.66 3.93 24.46
CA ILE A 139 -21.61 4.25 25.89
C ILE A 139 -22.98 4.74 26.37
N HIS A 140 -23.58 5.72 25.66
CA HIS A 140 -24.90 6.24 25.99
C HIS A 140 -25.97 5.14 26.05
N ARG A 141 -26.04 4.28 25.04
CA ARG A 141 -27.03 3.20 24.97
C ARG A 141 -26.89 2.17 26.07
N THR A 142 -25.65 1.90 26.50
CA THR A 142 -25.37 0.91 27.54
C THR A 142 -25.56 1.48 28.95
N THR A 143 -25.06 2.68 29.20
CA THR A 143 -25.02 3.29 30.55
C THR A 143 -26.16 4.25 30.85
N LYS A 144 -26.81 4.77 29.78
CA LYS A 144 -27.78 5.90 29.86
C LYS A 144 -27.16 7.22 30.31
N MET A 145 -25.82 7.32 30.37
CA MET A 145 -25.10 8.55 30.64
C MET A 145 -25.45 9.62 29.60
N PRO A 146 -25.75 10.88 30.01
CA PRO A 146 -25.97 11.98 29.06
C PRO A 146 -24.75 12.22 28.16
N TYR A 147 -24.97 12.66 26.92
CA TYR A 147 -23.88 12.95 25.96
C TYR A 147 -22.92 14.03 26.49
N ARG A 148 -23.41 15.05 27.19
CA ARG A 148 -22.57 16.08 27.83
C ARG A 148 -21.49 15.47 28.73
N ASP A 149 -21.84 14.42 29.49
CA ASP A 149 -20.91 13.76 30.42
C ASP A 149 -19.97 12.82 29.66
N ILE A 150 -20.49 12.15 28.63
CA ILE A 150 -19.69 11.28 27.75
C ILE A 150 -18.61 12.08 27.00
N PHE A 151 -18.99 13.22 26.41
CA PHE A 151 -18.04 14.05 25.65
C PHE A 151 -16.97 14.66 26.55
N LYS A 152 -17.36 15.07 27.76
CA LYS A 152 -16.45 15.67 28.73
C LYS A 152 -15.47 14.67 29.35
N ARG A 153 -15.87 13.40 29.54
CA ARG A 153 -15.10 12.46 30.37
C ARG A 153 -14.62 11.23 29.62
N CYS A 154 -15.34 10.79 28.58
CA CYS A 154 -15.11 9.47 27.98
C CYS A 154 -14.51 9.51 26.57
N ILE A 155 -14.72 10.60 25.83
CA ILE A 155 -14.35 10.66 24.40
C ILE A 155 -13.21 11.64 24.18
N TYR A 156 -12.12 11.17 23.54
CA TYR A 156 -10.92 11.94 23.25
C TYR A 156 -10.56 11.81 21.76
N GLY A 157 -10.21 12.90 21.11
CA GLY A 157 -9.84 12.89 19.69
C GLY A 157 -8.63 13.77 19.42
N ILE A 158 -7.73 13.30 18.58
CA ILE A 158 -6.57 14.06 18.11
C ILE A 158 -6.57 14.01 16.59
N ASP A 159 -6.39 15.14 15.94
CA ASP A 159 -6.15 15.23 14.51
C ASP A 159 -5.28 16.46 14.20
N ILE A 160 -4.39 16.33 13.22
CA ILE A 160 -3.50 17.43 12.82
C ILE A 160 -4.26 18.54 12.08
N GLN A 161 -5.45 18.24 11.54
CA GLN A 161 -6.22 19.17 10.73
C GLN A 161 -7.34 19.85 11.53
N ASN A 162 -7.28 21.16 11.66
CA ASN A 162 -8.29 21.94 12.38
C ASN A 162 -9.71 21.71 11.82
N TYR A 163 -9.87 21.61 10.50
CA TYR A 163 -11.19 21.34 9.90
C TYR A 163 -11.72 19.95 10.25
N SER A 164 -10.86 18.96 10.53
CA SER A 164 -11.26 17.63 10.99
C SER A 164 -11.83 17.71 12.40
N ILE A 165 -11.15 18.42 13.29
CA ILE A 165 -11.59 18.67 14.68
C ILE A 165 -12.94 19.41 14.69
N GLU A 166 -13.09 20.46 13.89
CA GLU A 166 -14.34 21.21 13.75
C GLU A 166 -15.49 20.30 13.28
N ARG A 167 -15.27 19.46 12.26
CA ARG A 167 -16.26 18.50 11.77
C ARG A 167 -16.58 17.41 12.77
N CYS A 168 -15.60 16.98 13.56
CA CYS A 168 -15.82 16.06 14.69
C CYS A 168 -16.75 16.70 15.73
N GLN A 169 -16.51 17.96 16.12
CA GLN A 169 -17.39 18.71 17.02
C GLN A 169 -18.80 18.83 16.45
N ILE A 170 -18.95 19.18 15.16
CA ILE A 170 -20.25 19.23 14.50
C ILE A 170 -20.97 17.89 14.59
N LEU A 171 -20.29 16.79 14.26
CA LEU A 171 -20.88 15.46 14.23
C LEU A 171 -21.35 15.00 15.60
N LEU A 172 -20.56 15.26 16.66
CA LEU A 172 -20.92 14.93 18.05
C LEU A 172 -22.08 15.80 18.54
N ASN A 173 -22.10 17.10 18.25
CA ASN A 173 -23.24 17.97 18.55
C ASN A 173 -24.52 17.47 17.87
N LEU A 174 -24.48 17.19 16.55
CA LEU A 174 -25.65 16.70 15.82
C LEU A 174 -26.14 15.35 16.37
N LEU A 175 -25.25 14.48 16.85
CA LEU A 175 -25.63 13.24 17.53
C LEU A 175 -26.47 13.53 18.76
N ALA A 176 -25.99 14.37 19.68
CA ALA A 176 -26.67 14.68 20.95
C ALA A 176 -27.99 15.42 20.71
N LEU A 177 -27.99 16.43 19.85
CA LEU A 177 -29.19 17.19 19.47
C LEU A 177 -30.29 16.30 18.88
N THR A 178 -29.92 15.35 18.01
CA THR A 178 -30.89 14.44 17.40
C THR A 178 -31.51 13.48 18.43
N GLU A 179 -30.81 13.19 19.51
CA GLU A 179 -31.31 12.37 20.62
C GLU A 179 -31.91 13.24 21.77
N GLY A 180 -32.12 14.56 21.53
CA GLY A 180 -32.90 15.46 22.40
C GLY A 180 -32.09 16.18 23.46
N GLU A 181 -30.77 16.13 23.42
CA GLU A 181 -29.90 16.83 24.40
C GLU A 181 -29.40 18.16 23.81
N VAL A 182 -30.05 19.27 24.22
CA VAL A 182 -29.78 20.61 23.68
C VAL A 182 -29.05 21.44 24.75
N VAL A 183 -27.73 21.28 24.82
CA VAL A 183 -26.83 22.04 25.70
C VAL A 183 -25.54 22.38 24.96
N ASP A 184 -24.75 23.29 25.47
CA ASP A 184 -23.38 23.48 25.00
C ASP A 184 -22.48 22.41 25.61
N PHE A 185 -21.68 21.77 24.74
CA PHE A 185 -20.86 20.63 25.10
C PHE A 185 -19.39 21.02 25.27
N GLU A 186 -18.73 20.38 26.23
CA GLU A 186 -17.29 20.40 26.39
C GLU A 186 -16.71 19.11 25.73
N PHE A 187 -15.65 19.26 24.94
CA PHE A 187 -15.03 18.16 24.21
C PHE A 187 -13.56 18.04 24.56
N ASN A 188 -13.04 16.81 24.64
CA ASN A 188 -11.61 16.54 24.67
C ASN A 188 -11.13 16.27 23.22
N LEU A 189 -11.09 17.32 22.40
CA LEU A 189 -10.63 17.27 21.02
C LEU A 189 -9.44 18.21 20.87
N LEU A 190 -8.30 17.66 20.40
CA LEU A 190 -7.04 18.35 20.28
C LEU A 190 -6.62 18.45 18.81
N CYS A 191 -6.38 19.66 18.33
CA CYS A 191 -5.76 19.90 17.04
C CYS A 191 -4.23 19.89 17.24
N ALA A 192 -3.60 18.73 17.00
CA ALA A 192 -2.16 18.54 17.18
C ALA A 192 -1.63 17.41 16.29
N ASP A 193 -0.32 17.44 16.04
CA ASP A 193 0.37 16.31 15.41
C ASP A 193 0.63 15.23 16.47
N THR A 194 0.01 14.07 16.31
CA THR A 194 0.20 12.92 17.23
C THR A 194 1.65 12.47 17.32
N LEU A 195 2.48 12.76 16.30
CA LEU A 195 3.91 12.46 16.35
C LEU A 195 4.66 13.31 17.41
N ASP A 196 4.07 14.41 17.87
CA ASP A 196 4.66 15.25 18.92
C ASP A 196 4.42 14.69 20.34
N PHE A 197 3.86 13.49 20.48
CA PHE A 197 3.61 12.84 21.78
C PHE A 197 4.84 12.80 22.70
N LYS A 198 6.03 12.66 22.15
CA LYS A 198 7.30 12.67 22.92
C LYS A 198 7.88 14.06 23.16
N SER A 199 7.21 15.13 22.74
CA SER A 199 7.66 16.49 23.01
C SER A 199 7.30 16.96 24.42
N ASP A 200 8.10 17.87 24.99
CA ASP A 200 7.86 18.47 26.29
C ASP A 200 6.57 19.33 26.32
N GLU A 201 6.06 19.69 25.14
CA GLU A 201 4.86 20.51 24.99
C GLU A 201 3.56 19.69 24.90
N TRP A 202 3.65 18.34 25.00
CA TRP A 202 2.47 17.47 24.88
C TRP A 202 1.47 17.71 26.01
N ASN A 203 0.19 17.76 25.65
CA ASN A 203 -0.89 17.93 26.63
C ASN A 203 -1.14 16.63 27.38
N SER A 204 -0.72 16.56 28.65
CA SER A 204 -0.84 15.38 29.52
C SER A 204 -2.29 14.90 29.78
N ASN A 205 -3.32 15.70 29.45
CA ASN A 205 -4.70 15.22 29.49
C ASN A 205 -5.01 14.21 28.36
N PHE A 206 -4.17 14.16 27.32
CA PHE A 206 -4.28 13.24 26.19
C PHE A 206 -3.31 12.08 26.34
N ASP A 207 -3.41 11.36 27.45
CA ASP A 207 -2.63 10.19 27.81
C ASP A 207 -3.46 9.26 28.70
N HIS A 208 -2.98 8.04 28.99
CA HIS A 208 -3.64 7.08 29.88
C HIS A 208 -5.07 6.70 29.46
N PHE A 209 -5.22 6.18 28.24
CA PHE A 209 -6.50 5.72 27.70
C PHE A 209 -6.76 4.24 28.01
N ASP A 210 -8.04 3.90 28.24
CA ASP A 210 -8.47 2.50 28.38
C ASP A 210 -8.65 1.83 27.02
N VAL A 211 -9.08 2.62 26.02
CA VAL A 211 -9.27 2.12 24.66
C VAL A 211 -8.78 3.16 23.64
N ILE A 212 -7.92 2.74 22.76
CA ILE A 212 -7.53 3.52 21.58
C ILE A 212 -8.05 2.80 20.33
N VAL A 213 -8.90 3.49 19.58
CA VAL A 213 -9.43 2.99 18.29
C VAL A 213 -9.04 3.93 17.17
N GLY A 214 -9.09 3.46 15.93
CA GLY A 214 -8.86 4.38 14.81
C GLY A 214 -8.44 3.69 13.53
N ASN A 215 -8.10 4.57 12.58
CA ASN A 215 -7.54 4.25 11.29
C ASN A 215 -6.31 5.14 11.05
N PRO A 216 -5.11 4.74 11.52
CA PRO A 216 -3.89 5.53 11.37
C PRO A 216 -3.62 5.95 9.92
N PRO A 217 -2.97 7.11 9.66
CA PRO A 217 -2.81 7.68 8.34
C PRO A 217 -1.90 6.85 7.41
N TYR A 218 -2.34 6.57 6.15
CA TYR A 218 -1.60 5.75 5.19
C TYR A 218 -0.76 6.61 4.23
N VAL A 219 0.32 7.19 4.75
CA VAL A 219 1.29 7.95 3.95
C VAL A 219 2.57 7.14 3.80
N CYS A 220 2.98 6.90 2.55
CA CYS A 220 4.23 6.20 2.27
C CYS A 220 5.43 7.09 2.62
N GLY A 221 6.47 6.53 3.23
CA GLY A 221 7.65 7.27 3.69
C GLY A 221 8.31 8.17 2.64
N ARG A 222 8.26 7.80 1.35
CA ARG A 222 8.74 8.64 0.25
C ARG A 222 7.89 9.89 -0.05
N ASN A 223 6.64 9.90 0.41
CA ASN A 223 5.68 10.99 0.20
C ASN A 223 5.52 11.88 1.45
N MET A 224 6.19 11.54 2.55
CA MET A 224 6.19 12.37 3.76
C MET A 224 6.98 13.65 3.53
N GLU A 225 6.52 14.72 4.13
CA GLU A 225 7.28 15.96 4.31
C GLU A 225 8.50 15.72 5.20
N ASP A 226 9.53 16.56 5.07
CA ASP A 226 10.79 16.36 5.77
C ASP A 226 10.63 16.48 7.30
N ASP A 227 9.79 17.38 7.78
CA ASP A 227 9.48 17.53 9.21
C ASP A 227 8.82 16.27 9.77
N THR A 228 7.75 15.79 9.13
CA THR A 228 7.08 14.53 9.50
C THR A 228 8.07 13.36 9.54
N ARG A 229 8.97 13.29 8.55
CA ARG A 229 10.00 12.25 8.48
C ARG A 229 11.01 12.36 9.64
N LEU A 230 11.35 13.56 10.09
CA LEU A 230 12.23 13.76 11.24
C LEU A 230 11.55 13.30 12.54
N LYS A 231 10.28 13.66 12.75
CA LYS A 231 9.50 13.25 13.93
C LYS A 231 9.35 11.72 14.02
N THR A 232 9.16 11.01 12.88
CA THR A 232 9.07 9.54 12.91
C THR A 232 10.32 8.89 13.51
N LYS A 233 11.50 9.51 13.42
CA LYS A 233 12.75 8.98 14.00
C LYS A 233 12.80 9.00 15.54
N TRP A 234 11.86 9.68 16.20
CA TRP A 234 11.75 9.64 17.66
C TRP A 234 11.22 8.30 18.17
N TYR A 235 10.68 7.49 17.28
CA TYR A 235 10.06 6.20 17.59
C TYR A 235 10.93 5.05 17.12
N GLU A 236 11.32 4.15 18.03
CA GLU A 236 12.21 3.02 17.72
C GLU A 236 11.65 2.08 16.66
N VAL A 237 10.32 1.92 16.60
CA VAL A 237 9.63 1.12 15.57
C VAL A 237 9.87 1.64 14.15
N CYS A 238 10.36 2.87 14.00
CA CYS A 238 10.65 3.54 12.73
C CYS A 238 12.12 3.46 12.31
N ASP A 239 13.01 2.89 13.13
CA ASP A 239 14.44 2.72 12.82
C ASP A 239 14.68 1.57 11.81
N SER A 240 14.04 1.65 10.65
CA SER A 240 14.12 0.61 9.64
C SER A 240 14.01 1.12 8.18
N GLY A 241 14.64 2.23 7.88
CA GLY A 241 14.71 2.79 6.52
C GLY A 241 13.57 3.76 6.21
N SER A 242 12.90 3.66 5.06
CA SER A 242 11.79 4.55 4.68
C SER A 242 10.48 4.02 5.23
N THR A 243 10.16 4.41 6.46
CA THR A 243 8.99 3.95 7.22
C THR A 243 7.72 4.65 6.76
N ASP A 244 6.60 3.94 6.71
CA ASP A 244 5.28 4.51 6.41
C ASP A 244 4.65 5.13 7.68
N LEU A 245 3.85 6.18 7.53
CA LEU A 245 3.35 7.01 8.64
C LEU A 245 2.49 6.26 9.67
N TYR A 246 1.80 5.20 9.29
CA TYR A 246 0.98 4.42 10.23
C TYR A 246 1.80 3.65 11.27
N ILE A 247 3.10 3.43 11.04
CA ILE A 247 3.96 2.60 11.91
C ILE A 247 4.20 3.21 13.30
N PRO A 248 4.59 4.49 13.45
CA PRO A 248 4.77 5.08 14.77
C PRO A 248 3.49 5.10 15.61
N PHE A 249 2.30 5.13 14.98
CA PHE A 249 1.02 5.14 15.68
C PHE A 249 0.79 3.88 16.54
N PHE A 250 1.44 2.76 16.24
CA PHE A 250 1.40 1.58 17.11
C PHE A 250 2.14 1.81 18.41
N GLN A 251 3.36 2.35 18.35
CA GLN A 251 4.14 2.63 19.55
C GLN A 251 3.51 3.72 20.38
N ILE A 252 3.07 4.82 19.75
CA ILE A 252 2.37 5.92 20.41
C ILE A 252 1.13 5.41 21.14
N ALA A 253 0.31 4.61 20.49
CA ALA A 253 -0.89 4.05 21.10
C ALA A 253 -0.55 3.15 22.29
N VAL A 254 0.48 2.29 22.21
CA VAL A 254 0.93 1.46 23.33
C VAL A 254 1.43 2.32 24.50
N GLU A 255 2.17 3.39 24.22
CA GLU A 255 2.70 4.30 25.23
C GLU A 255 1.57 5.12 25.89
N MET A 256 0.54 5.56 25.13
CA MET A 256 -0.63 6.28 25.65
C MET A 256 -1.65 5.39 26.37
N LEU A 257 -1.53 4.09 26.30
CA LEU A 257 -2.51 3.15 26.80
C LEU A 257 -2.26 2.82 28.28
N ASN A 258 -3.31 2.72 29.09
CA ASN A 258 -3.28 2.14 30.43
C ASN A 258 -2.81 0.67 30.38
N ASP A 259 -2.37 0.11 31.51
CA ASP A 259 -1.83 -1.25 31.58
C ASP A 259 -2.84 -2.33 31.15
N GLU A 260 -4.13 -2.17 31.48
CA GLU A 260 -5.22 -3.06 31.05
C GLU A 260 -5.94 -2.57 29.79
N GLY A 261 -5.36 -1.56 29.12
CA GLY A 261 -5.99 -0.90 27.98
C GLY A 261 -5.90 -1.73 26.69
N LYS A 262 -6.73 -1.32 25.70
CA LYS A 262 -6.88 -2.02 24.42
C LYS A 262 -6.71 -1.10 23.23
N ILE A 263 -6.06 -1.60 22.21
CA ILE A 263 -5.99 -0.96 20.89
C ILE A 263 -6.89 -1.73 19.93
N GLY A 264 -7.68 -0.99 19.12
CA GLY A 264 -8.45 -1.54 18.02
C GLY A 264 -8.26 -0.71 16.75
N TYR A 265 -7.41 -1.16 15.84
CA TYR A 265 -7.12 -0.45 14.59
C TYR A 265 -7.62 -1.19 13.35
N ILE A 266 -8.06 -0.44 12.34
CA ILE A 266 -7.92 -0.90 10.97
C ILE A 266 -6.65 -0.28 10.40
N THR A 267 -5.76 -1.11 9.85
CA THR A 267 -4.45 -0.64 9.40
C THR A 267 -3.98 -1.41 8.17
N MET A 268 -2.90 -0.96 7.54
CA MET A 268 -2.29 -1.69 6.42
C MET A 268 -1.70 -3.02 6.88
N ASN A 269 -2.03 -4.12 6.20
CA ASN A 269 -1.44 -5.43 6.49
C ASN A 269 0.01 -5.57 5.99
N SER A 270 0.53 -4.54 5.30
CA SER A 270 1.91 -4.56 4.77
C SER A 270 2.97 -4.65 5.86
N PHE A 271 2.68 -4.24 7.12
CA PHE A 271 3.63 -4.38 8.22
C PHE A 271 4.00 -5.84 8.50
N LEU A 272 3.16 -6.78 8.16
CA LEU A 272 3.43 -8.21 8.33
C LEU A 272 4.66 -8.67 7.54
N LYS A 273 4.89 -8.10 6.34
CA LYS A 273 5.92 -8.57 5.40
C LYS A 273 6.94 -7.51 4.97
N SER A 274 6.64 -6.22 5.15
CA SER A 274 7.51 -5.13 4.69
C SER A 274 8.82 -5.07 5.48
N LEU A 275 9.95 -4.91 4.76
CA LEU A 275 11.25 -4.65 5.40
C LEU A 275 11.24 -3.37 6.24
N ASN A 276 10.47 -2.37 5.83
CA ASN A 276 10.37 -1.10 6.56
C ASN A 276 9.63 -1.22 7.91
N ALA A 277 8.97 -2.35 8.17
CA ALA A 277 8.25 -2.62 9.43
C ALA A 277 8.96 -3.65 10.32
N ARG A 278 10.22 -4.01 10.03
CA ARG A 278 10.94 -5.02 10.83
C ARG A 278 11.11 -4.60 12.30
N LYS A 279 11.34 -3.32 12.56
CA LYS A 279 11.45 -2.80 13.93
C LYS A 279 10.12 -2.81 14.68
N LEU A 280 8.99 -2.54 13.99
CA LEU A 280 7.67 -2.73 14.57
C LEU A 280 7.40 -4.19 14.92
N ARG A 281 7.75 -5.12 14.04
CA ARG A 281 7.61 -6.56 14.34
C ARG A 281 8.52 -7.00 15.50
N ALA A 282 9.75 -6.49 15.56
CA ALA A 282 10.64 -6.72 16.70
C ALA A 282 10.03 -6.20 18.01
N PHE A 283 9.51 -4.98 18.00
CA PHE A 283 8.79 -4.39 19.14
C PHE A 283 7.66 -5.30 19.66
N PHE A 284 6.88 -5.91 18.78
CA PHE A 284 5.82 -6.85 19.18
C PHE A 284 6.38 -8.17 19.71
N VAL A 285 7.42 -8.74 19.08
CA VAL A 285 8.06 -9.99 19.52
C VAL A 285 8.72 -9.81 20.88
N ASP A 286 9.39 -8.69 21.11
CA ASP A 286 10.14 -8.42 22.36
C ASP A 286 9.17 -8.19 23.55
N ASN A 287 8.03 -7.53 23.29
CA ASN A 287 7.03 -7.26 24.31
C ASN A 287 6.02 -8.38 24.51
N GLN A 288 5.79 -9.24 23.51
CA GLN A 288 4.88 -10.39 23.57
C GLN A 288 3.45 -10.04 24.01
N PHE A 289 2.91 -8.91 23.53
CA PHE A 289 1.55 -8.49 23.82
C PHE A 289 0.51 -9.53 23.35
N ASP A 290 -0.69 -9.52 23.93
CA ASP A 290 -1.83 -10.26 23.42
C ASP A 290 -2.35 -9.56 22.16
N ILE A 291 -1.95 -10.07 20.99
CA ILE A 291 -2.26 -9.49 19.69
C ILE A 291 -3.17 -10.41 18.88
N HIS A 292 -4.29 -9.85 18.43
CA HIS A 292 -5.22 -10.51 17.52
C HIS A 292 -5.26 -9.77 16.17
N ILE A 293 -5.06 -10.49 15.08
CA ILE A 293 -5.09 -9.94 13.71
C ILE A 293 -6.16 -10.64 12.90
N VAL A 294 -7.04 -9.84 12.25
CA VAL A 294 -7.97 -10.32 11.22
C VAL A 294 -7.52 -9.76 9.89
N ASP A 295 -6.84 -10.56 9.09
CA ASP A 295 -6.25 -10.14 7.82
C ASP A 295 -7.26 -10.29 6.67
N PHE A 296 -7.52 -9.19 5.97
CA PHE A 296 -8.36 -9.17 4.77
C PHE A 296 -7.58 -9.53 3.50
N ARG A 297 -6.29 -9.81 3.63
CA ARG A 297 -5.39 -10.17 2.53
C ARG A 297 -5.46 -9.19 1.35
N GLY A 298 -5.85 -9.69 0.18
CA GLY A 298 -6.00 -8.91 -1.05
C GLY A 298 -7.36 -8.23 -1.22
N TYR A 299 -8.28 -8.34 -0.27
CA TYR A 299 -9.56 -7.66 -0.36
C TYR A 299 -9.43 -6.17 -0.09
N GLN A 300 -9.99 -5.37 -1.00
CA GLN A 300 -9.97 -3.91 -0.89
C GLN A 300 -11.18 -3.40 -0.12
N VAL A 301 -11.01 -3.17 1.18
CA VAL A 301 -12.03 -2.52 2.03
C VAL A 301 -12.34 -1.11 1.53
N PHE A 302 -11.29 -0.40 1.09
CA PHE A 302 -11.39 0.97 0.59
C PHE A 302 -11.43 0.98 -0.93
N LYS A 303 -12.61 1.16 -1.52
CA LYS A 303 -12.82 1.18 -2.98
C LYS A 303 -11.97 2.26 -3.66
N GLY A 304 -11.29 1.90 -4.74
CA GLY A 304 -10.46 2.81 -5.53
C GLY A 304 -9.09 3.16 -4.91
N LYS A 305 -8.68 2.48 -3.84
CA LYS A 305 -7.35 2.58 -3.24
C LYS A 305 -6.64 1.23 -3.31
N SER A 306 -5.37 1.24 -3.68
CA SER A 306 -4.52 0.03 -3.70
C SER A 306 -3.96 -0.30 -2.30
N THR A 307 -4.81 -0.19 -1.26
CA THR A 307 -4.45 -0.48 0.13
C THR A 307 -5.09 -1.78 0.57
N TYR A 308 -4.28 -2.67 1.13
CA TYR A 308 -4.72 -3.92 1.74
C TYR A 308 -4.59 -3.78 3.25
N THR A 309 -5.63 -4.18 3.96
CA THR A 309 -5.77 -3.88 5.38
C THR A 309 -6.05 -5.13 6.20
N CYS A 310 -5.84 -4.99 7.52
CA CYS A 310 -6.27 -5.93 8.53
C CYS A 310 -6.90 -5.16 9.70
N LEU A 311 -7.65 -5.87 10.53
CA LEU A 311 -7.96 -5.41 11.87
C LEU A 311 -6.86 -5.89 12.80
N PHE A 312 -6.45 -5.00 13.68
CA PHE A 312 -5.40 -5.23 14.65
C PHE A 312 -5.95 -4.89 16.03
N PHE A 313 -5.88 -5.84 16.95
CA PHE A 313 -6.23 -5.66 18.34
C PHE A 313 -5.03 -5.98 19.20
N LEU A 314 -4.79 -5.18 20.23
CA LEU A 314 -3.71 -5.39 21.18
C LEU A 314 -4.20 -5.12 22.59
N GLU A 315 -3.86 -6.01 23.52
CA GLU A 315 -3.92 -5.81 24.97
C GLU A 315 -2.48 -5.88 25.52
N LYS A 316 -2.15 -5.02 26.52
CA LYS A 316 -0.77 -5.00 27.07
C LYS A 316 -0.40 -6.28 27.82
N GLU A 317 -1.36 -7.12 28.16
CA GLU A 317 -1.12 -8.43 28.76
C GLU A 317 -0.16 -9.26 27.90
N LYS A 318 0.66 -10.07 28.55
CA LYS A 318 1.59 -10.96 27.83
C LYS A 318 0.88 -12.23 27.37
N SER A 319 1.06 -12.56 26.11
CA SER A 319 0.61 -13.80 25.48
C SER A 319 1.78 -14.66 25.02
N LYS A 320 1.61 -15.99 24.99
CA LYS A 320 2.59 -16.92 24.43
C LYS A 320 2.59 -16.98 22.91
N ALA A 321 1.55 -16.43 22.30
CA ALA A 321 1.32 -16.49 20.85
C ALA A 321 0.64 -15.23 20.34
N LEU A 322 0.85 -14.93 19.07
CA LEU A 322 0.03 -14.03 18.27
C LEU A 322 -1.17 -14.81 17.74
N HIS A 323 -2.36 -14.21 17.78
CA HIS A 323 -3.62 -14.80 17.34
C HIS A 323 -3.98 -14.28 15.93
N TYR A 324 -3.97 -15.16 14.94
CA TYR A 324 -4.20 -14.78 13.54
C TYR A 324 -5.46 -15.40 12.95
N SER A 325 -6.22 -14.61 12.24
CA SER A 325 -7.37 -15.05 11.44
C SER A 325 -7.38 -14.39 10.08
N CYS A 326 -8.01 -15.05 9.10
CA CYS A 326 -8.17 -14.54 7.75
C CYS A 326 -9.66 -14.36 7.42
N ASP A 327 -10.04 -13.19 6.89
CA ASP A 327 -11.42 -12.91 6.44
C ASP A 327 -11.44 -12.19 5.09
N GLU A 328 -11.12 -12.92 4.02
CA GLU A 328 -11.03 -12.38 2.66
C GLU A 328 -12.34 -11.82 2.09
N GLN A 329 -13.47 -12.00 2.77
CA GLN A 329 -14.77 -11.50 2.35
C GLN A 329 -15.32 -10.40 3.28
N VAL A 330 -14.55 -10.01 4.31
CA VAL A 330 -14.96 -9.03 5.33
C VAL A 330 -16.33 -9.36 5.93
N LYS A 331 -16.54 -10.65 6.27
CA LYS A 331 -17.79 -11.14 6.90
C LYS A 331 -17.91 -10.61 8.31
N LEU A 332 -16.78 -10.48 9.04
CA LEU A 332 -16.71 -9.98 10.40
C LEU A 332 -17.68 -10.73 11.35
N VAL A 333 -17.49 -12.03 11.41
CA VAL A 333 -18.32 -12.88 12.29
C VAL A 333 -18.04 -12.60 13.77
N LYS A 334 -19.08 -12.71 14.63
CA LYS A 334 -18.95 -12.40 16.06
C LYS A 334 -17.93 -13.25 16.82
N ARG A 335 -17.71 -14.49 16.38
CA ARG A 335 -16.69 -15.40 16.94
C ARG A 335 -15.76 -15.75 15.81
N MET A 336 -14.66 -14.99 15.71
CA MET A 336 -13.58 -15.29 14.77
C MET A 336 -12.80 -16.49 15.30
N HIS A 337 -12.47 -17.42 14.42
CA HIS A 337 -11.54 -18.49 14.74
C HIS A 337 -10.12 -17.98 14.50
N TYR A 338 -9.28 -18.05 15.53
CA TYR A 338 -7.89 -17.64 15.44
C TYR A 338 -6.96 -18.86 15.48
N GLU A 339 -5.90 -18.82 14.71
CA GLU A 339 -4.76 -19.71 14.80
C GLU A 339 -3.72 -19.07 15.72
N ASP A 340 -3.25 -19.83 16.71
CA ASP A 340 -2.22 -19.38 17.64
C ASP A 340 -0.83 -19.61 17.05
N ILE A 341 -0.06 -18.55 16.89
CA ILE A 341 1.28 -18.58 16.32
C ILE A 341 2.28 -18.19 17.41
N PRO A 342 3.06 -19.15 17.96
CA PRO A 342 4.04 -18.87 19.01
C PRO A 342 5.04 -17.79 18.61
N TRP A 343 5.32 -16.86 19.52
CA TRP A 343 6.24 -15.74 19.27
C TRP A 343 7.63 -16.16 18.79
N ASN A 344 8.14 -17.29 19.29
CA ASN A 344 9.45 -17.83 18.91
C ASN A 344 9.53 -18.35 17.47
N LEU A 345 8.39 -18.48 16.77
CA LEU A 345 8.33 -18.84 15.36
C LEU A 345 8.27 -17.60 14.44
N LEU A 346 8.16 -16.40 14.99
CA LEU A 346 7.99 -15.14 14.26
C LEU A 346 9.34 -14.43 14.11
N ASP A 347 9.88 -14.44 12.88
CA ASP A 347 11.11 -13.73 12.53
C ASP A 347 10.78 -12.29 12.12
N ALA A 348 11.18 -11.33 12.94
CA ALA A 348 10.93 -9.92 12.70
C ALA A 348 11.64 -9.39 11.43
N GLU A 349 12.83 -9.90 11.11
CA GLU A 349 13.63 -9.45 9.96
C GLU A 349 13.10 -10.00 8.64
N LYS A 350 12.72 -11.28 8.58
CA LYS A 350 12.19 -11.91 7.35
C LYS A 350 10.77 -11.50 7.01
N GLY A 351 10.01 -11.02 8.02
CA GLY A 351 8.57 -10.79 7.92
C GLY A 351 7.75 -12.01 8.30
N TRP A 352 6.48 -11.76 8.67
CA TRP A 352 5.58 -12.78 9.19
C TRP A 352 4.70 -13.37 8.09
N ASN A 353 4.81 -14.65 7.85
CA ASN A 353 3.94 -15.42 6.95
C ASN A 353 2.89 -16.18 7.76
N LEU A 354 1.93 -15.47 8.34
CA LEU A 354 1.01 -15.97 9.35
C LEU A 354 0.04 -17.05 8.84
N ASN A 355 -0.20 -17.12 7.55
CA ASN A 355 -1.31 -17.90 7.01
C ASN A 355 -0.95 -19.31 6.48
N GLN A 356 0.33 -19.66 6.35
CA GLN A 356 0.77 -20.94 5.77
C GLN A 356 2.12 -21.41 6.30
N ASN A 357 2.47 -21.09 7.54
CA ASN A 357 3.78 -21.43 8.10
C ASN A 357 4.16 -22.92 7.93
N LYS A 358 3.20 -23.86 8.01
CA LYS A 358 3.50 -25.28 7.87
C LYS A 358 3.86 -25.68 6.44
N VAL A 359 3.08 -25.26 5.45
CA VAL A 359 3.31 -25.64 4.04
C VAL A 359 4.50 -24.88 3.46
N ALA A 360 4.59 -23.58 3.67
CA ALA A 360 5.69 -22.76 3.17
C ALA A 360 7.03 -23.18 3.81
N ASN A 361 7.08 -23.36 5.13
CA ASN A 361 8.28 -23.82 5.83
C ASN A 361 8.71 -25.23 5.37
N LYS A 362 7.75 -26.12 5.11
CA LYS A 362 8.03 -27.44 4.55
C LYS A 362 8.69 -27.32 3.18
N ILE A 363 8.14 -26.48 2.29
CA ILE A 363 8.72 -26.22 0.96
C ILE A 363 10.12 -25.60 1.09
N GLU A 364 10.32 -24.63 1.97
CA GLU A 364 11.61 -23.96 2.18
C GLU A 364 12.69 -24.88 2.76
N SER A 365 12.30 -25.95 3.46
CA SER A 365 13.24 -26.94 4.02
C SER A 365 13.72 -27.98 3.00
N VAL A 366 13.13 -28.02 1.80
CA VAL A 366 13.48 -28.99 0.76
C VAL A 366 14.72 -28.55 -0.01
N GLY A 367 15.70 -29.43 -0.12
CA GLY A 367 16.83 -29.32 -1.06
C GLY A 367 17.70 -28.08 -0.86
N THR A 368 17.75 -27.20 -1.87
CA THR A 368 18.59 -25.98 -1.89
C THR A 368 17.72 -24.76 -2.12
N PRO A 369 17.85 -23.67 -1.34
CA PRO A 369 17.13 -22.44 -1.57
C PRO A 369 17.35 -21.89 -3.00
N LEU A 370 16.30 -21.39 -3.61
CA LEU A 370 16.35 -20.93 -5.01
C LEU A 370 17.44 -19.89 -5.28
N PHE A 371 17.72 -18.98 -4.30
CA PHE A 371 18.77 -17.98 -4.45
C PHE A 371 20.20 -18.56 -4.45
N GLU A 372 20.39 -19.72 -3.86
CA GLU A 372 21.66 -20.48 -3.92
C GLU A 372 21.71 -21.38 -5.15
N PHE A 373 20.55 -21.89 -5.59
CA PHE A 373 20.46 -22.75 -6.76
C PHE A 373 20.73 -21.97 -8.05
N CYS A 374 20.15 -20.74 -8.20
CA CYS A 374 20.30 -19.95 -9.41
C CYS A 374 20.22 -18.44 -9.12
N GLN A 375 21.10 -17.66 -9.78
CA GLN A 375 21.09 -16.20 -9.63
C GLN A 375 19.94 -15.56 -10.42
N THR A 376 19.35 -14.51 -9.85
CA THR A 376 18.40 -13.64 -10.54
C THR A 376 19.04 -12.32 -10.95
N ARG A 377 18.68 -11.80 -12.12
CA ARG A 377 19.08 -10.48 -12.60
C ARG A 377 17.85 -9.66 -13.01
N HIS A 378 17.82 -8.42 -12.57
CA HIS A 378 16.85 -7.44 -13.06
C HIS A 378 17.20 -6.98 -14.46
N GLY A 379 16.21 -6.51 -15.21
CA GLY A 379 16.45 -5.86 -16.48
C GLY A 379 17.21 -4.53 -16.35
N ILE A 380 17.69 -4.03 -17.49
CA ILE A 380 18.32 -2.72 -17.54
C ILE A 380 17.33 -1.62 -17.11
N ALA A 381 17.84 -0.55 -16.56
CA ALA A 381 17.05 0.59 -16.09
C ALA A 381 17.53 1.89 -16.72
N THR A 382 16.97 2.23 -17.87
CA THR A 382 17.27 3.48 -18.60
C THR A 382 16.72 4.72 -17.91
N LEU A 383 15.66 4.57 -17.11
CA LEU A 383 14.78 5.61 -16.59
C LEU A 383 14.15 6.51 -17.66
N SER A 384 14.28 6.14 -18.92
CA SER A 384 13.60 6.74 -20.09
C SER A 384 13.46 5.73 -21.22
N ASN A 385 12.72 4.63 -20.96
CA ASN A 385 12.58 3.55 -21.95
C ASN A 385 12.07 4.07 -23.32
N LYS A 386 11.17 5.05 -23.34
CA LYS A 386 10.64 5.65 -24.57
C LYS A 386 11.70 6.38 -25.42
N THR A 387 12.84 6.75 -24.81
CA THR A 387 13.95 7.38 -25.53
C THR A 387 14.93 6.33 -26.09
N TYR A 388 15.21 5.28 -25.31
CA TYR A 388 16.26 4.33 -25.66
C TYR A 388 15.77 3.07 -26.36
N ILE A 389 14.50 2.66 -26.14
CA ILE A 389 13.97 1.37 -26.62
C ILE A 389 12.89 1.63 -27.67
N PHE A 390 13.05 1.03 -28.84
CA PHE A 390 12.16 1.22 -29.97
C PHE A 390 12.00 -0.04 -30.82
N LEU A 391 10.90 -0.12 -31.56
CA LEU A 391 10.71 -1.07 -32.65
C LEU A 391 11.03 -0.32 -33.94
N PRO A 392 12.01 -0.77 -34.76
CA PRO A 392 12.32 -0.11 -36.01
C PRO A 392 11.14 -0.20 -37.00
N ASN A 393 10.78 0.89 -37.64
CA ASN A 393 9.78 0.87 -38.72
C ASN A 393 10.38 0.42 -40.04
N LYS A 394 11.67 0.70 -40.21
CA LYS A 394 12.46 0.34 -41.39
C LYS A 394 13.91 0.09 -40.94
N GLU A 395 14.62 -0.71 -41.69
CA GLU A 395 16.07 -0.87 -41.57
C GLU A 395 16.76 -0.98 -42.93
N ASP A 396 18.02 -0.61 -42.97
CA ASP A 396 18.95 -0.85 -44.10
C ASP A 396 20.25 -1.49 -43.57
N ASP A 397 21.31 -1.55 -44.36
CA ASP A 397 22.56 -2.21 -43.96
C ASP A 397 23.22 -1.56 -42.72
N LYS A 398 23.07 -0.26 -42.52
CA LYS A 398 23.77 0.53 -41.49
C LYS A 398 22.86 1.01 -40.36
N TYR A 399 21.58 1.23 -40.63
CA TYR A 399 20.68 1.94 -39.72
C TYR A 399 19.42 1.16 -39.44
N TYR A 400 18.95 1.29 -38.17
CA TYR A 400 17.55 1.16 -37.77
C TYR A 400 16.89 2.52 -37.81
N TYR A 401 15.64 2.61 -38.27
CA TYR A 401 14.88 3.85 -38.34
C TYR A 401 13.85 3.88 -37.19
N LEU A 402 14.01 4.89 -36.30
CA LEU A 402 13.12 5.15 -35.18
C LEU A 402 12.19 6.30 -35.55
N GLU A 403 10.90 6.08 -35.46
CA GLU A 403 9.91 7.15 -35.66
C GLU A 403 9.48 7.74 -34.32
N LYS A 404 9.47 9.06 -34.24
CA LYS A 404 8.98 9.82 -33.09
C LYS A 404 8.49 11.18 -33.53
N GLU A 405 7.24 11.52 -33.13
CA GLU A 405 6.60 12.80 -33.45
C GLU A 405 6.68 13.14 -34.96
N ASP A 406 6.34 12.15 -35.80
CA ASP A 406 6.38 12.22 -37.27
C ASP A 406 7.78 12.48 -37.88
N VAL A 407 8.84 12.33 -37.08
CA VAL A 407 10.24 12.42 -37.57
C VAL A 407 10.89 11.04 -37.52
N SER A 408 11.53 10.68 -38.65
CA SER A 408 12.28 9.43 -38.76
C SER A 408 13.77 9.66 -38.50
N TYR A 409 14.28 9.02 -37.44
CA TYR A 409 15.68 9.12 -37.01
C TYR A 409 16.45 7.85 -37.39
N PRO A 410 17.50 7.93 -38.22
CA PRO A 410 18.41 6.82 -38.41
C PRO A 410 19.28 6.61 -37.17
N ILE A 411 19.39 5.36 -36.71
CA ILE A 411 20.21 4.97 -35.55
C ILE A 411 21.18 3.89 -35.99
N GLU A 412 22.46 4.07 -35.78
CA GLU A 412 23.51 3.13 -36.16
C GLU A 412 23.28 1.75 -35.51
N LYS A 413 23.15 0.70 -36.34
CA LYS A 413 22.91 -0.68 -35.88
C LYS A 413 23.96 -1.16 -34.88
N THR A 414 25.21 -0.75 -35.06
CA THR A 414 26.34 -1.14 -34.21
C THR A 414 26.31 -0.49 -32.79
N LEU A 415 25.46 0.52 -32.60
CA LEU A 415 25.19 1.10 -31.26
C LEU A 415 23.98 0.43 -30.61
N CYS A 416 23.25 -0.43 -31.31
CA CYS A 416 22.03 -1.04 -30.77
C CYS A 416 22.28 -2.46 -30.26
N LYS A 417 21.49 -2.85 -29.25
CA LYS A 417 21.36 -4.23 -28.78
C LYS A 417 19.89 -4.68 -28.81
N ASP A 418 19.71 -5.97 -28.99
CA ASP A 418 18.39 -6.58 -28.87
C ASP A 418 17.93 -6.58 -27.42
N ILE A 419 16.65 -6.26 -27.21
CA ILE A 419 16.07 -6.17 -25.89
C ILE A 419 14.61 -6.65 -25.89
N VAL A 420 14.21 -7.33 -24.81
CA VAL A 420 12.85 -7.84 -24.65
C VAL A 420 12.20 -7.36 -23.35
N ASN A 421 10.89 -7.12 -23.40
CA ASN A 421 10.10 -6.89 -22.20
C ASN A 421 9.72 -8.24 -21.59
N SER A 422 10.42 -8.68 -20.53
CA SER A 422 10.20 -10.00 -19.95
C SER A 422 8.79 -10.17 -19.33
N ASN A 423 8.10 -9.10 -18.96
CA ASN A 423 6.72 -9.20 -18.47
C ASN A 423 5.69 -9.58 -19.56
N LYS A 424 6.03 -9.37 -20.83
CA LYS A 424 5.16 -9.72 -21.96
C LYS A 424 5.51 -11.08 -22.57
N LEU A 425 6.64 -11.65 -22.21
CA LEU A 425 7.15 -12.88 -22.77
C LEU A 425 6.46 -14.08 -22.11
N ASN A 426 5.66 -14.82 -22.88
CA ASN A 426 4.87 -15.96 -22.42
C ASN A 426 5.07 -17.23 -23.26
N SER A 427 5.89 -17.17 -24.30
CA SER A 427 6.28 -18.29 -25.15
C SER A 427 7.52 -17.97 -25.98
N GLU A 428 8.22 -19.00 -26.46
CA GLU A 428 9.36 -18.82 -27.38
C GLU A 428 8.92 -18.17 -28.69
N LYS A 429 7.72 -18.49 -29.19
CA LYS A 429 7.17 -17.84 -30.40
C LYS A 429 6.99 -16.35 -30.21
N ALA A 430 6.55 -15.92 -29.05
CA ALA A 430 6.37 -14.49 -28.73
C ALA A 430 7.72 -13.75 -28.63
N LEU A 431 8.84 -14.45 -28.46
CA LEU A 431 10.15 -13.81 -28.38
C LEU A 431 10.47 -13.03 -29.67
N VAL A 432 10.23 -13.63 -30.82
CA VAL A 432 10.54 -13.01 -32.13
C VAL A 432 9.78 -11.70 -32.32
N ASP A 433 8.51 -11.68 -31.93
CA ASP A 433 7.62 -10.52 -32.11
C ASP A 433 7.86 -9.43 -31.06
N LEU A 434 8.49 -9.76 -29.93
CA LEU A 434 8.69 -8.86 -28.78
C LEU A 434 10.11 -8.29 -28.67
N VAL A 435 11.02 -8.66 -29.57
CA VAL A 435 12.37 -8.10 -29.58
C VAL A 435 12.34 -6.68 -30.14
N HIS A 436 12.74 -5.74 -29.32
CA HIS A 436 12.99 -4.35 -29.68
C HIS A 436 14.48 -4.08 -29.82
N LYS A 437 14.84 -2.90 -30.26
CA LYS A 437 16.22 -2.39 -30.26
C LYS A 437 16.40 -1.39 -29.13
N ALA A 438 17.56 -1.46 -28.48
CA ALA A 438 17.96 -0.51 -27.45
C ALA A 438 19.20 0.26 -27.92
N ILE A 439 19.16 1.58 -27.95
CA ILE A 439 20.37 2.40 -28.09
C ILE A 439 21.24 2.16 -26.87
N PHE A 440 22.40 1.54 -27.05
CA PHE A 440 23.28 1.06 -25.98
C PHE A 440 24.61 1.81 -25.98
N PRO A 441 24.70 2.98 -25.31
CA PRO A 441 25.86 3.87 -25.36
C PRO A 441 27.06 3.34 -24.54
N TYR A 442 27.27 2.03 -24.54
CA TYR A 442 28.33 1.36 -23.78
C TYR A 442 29.11 0.40 -24.67
N VAL A 443 30.39 0.22 -24.33
CA VAL A 443 31.24 -0.84 -24.88
C VAL A 443 31.61 -1.82 -23.76
N ILE A 444 31.81 -3.08 -24.13
CA ILE A 444 32.32 -4.07 -23.17
C ILE A 444 33.83 -4.04 -23.24
N ASP A 445 34.48 -3.74 -22.15
CA ASP A 445 35.95 -3.71 -22.06
C ASP A 445 36.55 -5.14 -21.98
N LYS A 446 37.87 -5.20 -21.96
CA LYS A 446 38.61 -6.47 -21.88
C LYS A 446 38.36 -7.24 -20.58
N SER A 447 37.86 -6.60 -19.54
CA SER A 447 37.49 -7.22 -18.26
C SER A 447 36.04 -7.73 -18.25
N GLY A 448 35.29 -7.56 -19.33
CA GLY A 448 33.86 -7.93 -19.43
C GLY A 448 32.90 -6.92 -18.81
N LYS A 449 33.36 -5.72 -18.44
CA LYS A 449 32.52 -4.66 -17.88
C LYS A 449 31.99 -3.73 -18.95
N ALA A 450 30.75 -3.27 -18.79
CA ALA A 450 30.18 -2.23 -19.62
C ALA A 450 30.74 -0.85 -19.20
N VAL A 451 31.36 -0.16 -20.13
CA VAL A 451 31.94 1.18 -19.97
C VAL A 451 31.22 2.14 -20.89
N LEU A 452 30.79 3.30 -20.36
CA LEU A 452 30.12 4.33 -21.14
C LEU A 452 31.08 4.89 -22.22
N ILE A 453 30.60 4.98 -23.44
CA ILE A 453 31.34 5.60 -24.55
C ILE A 453 31.40 7.10 -24.25
N LYS A 454 32.61 7.71 -24.33
CA LYS A 454 32.78 9.17 -24.16
C LYS A 454 32.00 9.93 -25.22
N GLU A 455 31.58 11.15 -24.92
CA GLU A 455 30.71 11.95 -25.79
C GLU A 455 31.33 12.20 -27.17
N GLU A 456 32.62 12.53 -27.22
CA GLU A 456 33.34 12.69 -28.48
C GLU A 456 33.36 11.39 -29.29
N GLY A 457 33.40 10.23 -28.61
CA GLY A 457 33.37 8.92 -29.25
C GLY A 457 32.01 8.59 -29.86
N ILE A 458 30.90 8.98 -29.18
CA ILE A 458 29.55 8.81 -29.76
C ILE A 458 29.37 9.77 -30.94
N GLN A 459 29.76 11.03 -30.81
CA GLN A 459 29.71 12.00 -31.92
C GLN A 459 30.46 11.54 -33.15
N ALA A 460 31.65 10.99 -33.00
CA ALA A 460 32.50 10.59 -34.12
C ALA A 460 32.03 9.31 -34.79
N LYS A 461 31.57 8.29 -34.01
CA LYS A 461 31.22 6.97 -34.54
C LYS A 461 29.74 6.78 -34.80
N TYR A 462 28.88 7.48 -34.10
CA TYR A 462 27.43 7.32 -34.08
C TYR A 462 26.71 8.66 -34.16
N PRO A 463 27.01 9.49 -35.21
CA PRO A 463 26.50 10.86 -35.28
C PRO A 463 24.99 10.93 -35.37
N CYS A 464 24.34 9.94 -36.00
CA CYS A 464 22.88 9.92 -36.13
C CYS A 464 22.22 9.63 -34.79
N ALA A 465 22.66 8.61 -34.07
CA ALA A 465 22.16 8.30 -32.72
C ALA A 465 22.44 9.45 -31.73
N TYR A 466 23.58 10.10 -31.84
CA TYR A 466 23.92 11.28 -31.01
C TYR A 466 22.96 12.43 -31.27
N SER A 467 22.69 12.77 -32.55
CA SER A 467 21.72 13.82 -32.93
C SER A 467 20.33 13.50 -32.38
N TYR A 468 19.88 12.24 -32.48
CA TYR A 468 18.62 11.82 -31.88
C TYR A 468 18.63 12.00 -30.34
N LEU A 469 19.66 11.51 -29.65
CA LEU A 469 19.74 11.66 -28.20
C LEU A 469 19.74 13.13 -27.77
N GLN A 470 20.42 14.00 -28.53
CA GLN A 470 20.39 15.45 -28.30
C GLN A 470 18.99 16.04 -28.43
N SER A 471 18.21 15.63 -29.43
CA SER A 471 16.81 16.06 -29.56
C SER A 471 15.94 15.64 -28.37
N GLN A 472 16.36 14.61 -27.62
CA GLN A 472 15.68 14.11 -26.43
C GLN A 472 16.28 14.64 -25.09
N ARG A 473 17.23 15.56 -25.16
CA ARG A 473 18.00 16.01 -23.98
C ARG A 473 17.12 16.53 -22.86
N GLU A 474 16.15 17.37 -23.15
CA GLU A 474 15.21 17.88 -22.15
C GLU A 474 14.45 16.78 -21.40
N THR A 475 14.04 15.73 -22.12
CA THR A 475 13.39 14.55 -21.53
C THR A 475 14.35 13.77 -20.62
N LEU A 476 15.61 13.64 -21.06
CA LEU A 476 16.64 12.95 -20.30
C LEU A 476 17.04 13.71 -19.04
N ASP A 477 17.10 15.03 -19.09
CA ASP A 477 17.46 15.90 -17.96
C ASP A 477 16.35 15.92 -16.87
N LYS A 478 15.10 15.61 -17.22
CA LYS A 478 13.98 15.49 -16.28
C LYS A 478 13.92 14.15 -15.53
N ARG A 479 14.79 13.18 -15.86
CA ARG A 479 14.85 11.88 -15.17
C ARG A 479 15.20 12.04 -13.70
N ASP A 480 14.76 11.09 -12.88
CA ASP A 480 15.06 11.02 -11.43
C ASP A 480 14.77 12.35 -10.70
N LYS A 481 13.68 13.05 -11.10
CA LYS A 481 13.30 14.38 -10.57
C LYS A 481 14.36 15.47 -10.80
N GLY A 482 15.09 15.39 -11.91
CA GLY A 482 16.12 16.36 -12.29
C GLY A 482 17.49 16.14 -11.64
N LYS A 483 17.73 15.01 -10.95
CA LYS A 483 19.03 14.67 -10.35
C LYS A 483 20.06 14.16 -11.36
N VAL A 484 20.16 14.81 -12.51
CA VAL A 484 21.02 14.36 -13.62
C VAL A 484 22.52 14.52 -13.31
N GLY A 485 22.89 15.36 -12.35
CA GLY A 485 24.28 15.56 -11.94
C GLY A 485 24.98 14.31 -11.37
N ASP A 486 24.20 13.30 -10.96
CA ASP A 486 24.73 12.04 -10.44
C ASP A 486 25.07 11.02 -11.55
N TYR A 487 24.81 11.32 -12.82
CA TYR A 487 25.07 10.44 -13.95
C TYR A 487 26.43 10.72 -14.58
N PRO A 488 27.16 9.68 -15.05
CA PRO A 488 28.46 9.84 -15.67
C PRO A 488 28.42 10.68 -16.98
N ALA A 489 27.26 10.74 -17.64
CA ALA A 489 26.92 11.64 -18.74
C ALA A 489 25.41 11.74 -18.89
N TRP A 490 24.91 12.80 -19.52
CA TRP A 490 23.49 13.06 -19.71
C TRP A 490 22.77 11.97 -20.53
N TYR A 491 23.47 11.26 -21.43
CA TYR A 491 23.00 10.15 -22.26
C TYR A 491 23.23 8.77 -21.60
N ALA A 492 23.77 8.68 -20.41
CA ALA A 492 23.93 7.42 -19.70
C ALA A 492 22.55 6.87 -19.24
N TYR A 493 22.45 5.56 -19.07
CA TYR A 493 21.27 4.99 -18.43
C TYR A 493 21.19 5.42 -16.95
N GLY A 494 19.98 5.46 -16.43
CA GLY A 494 19.75 5.89 -15.05
C GLY A 494 20.34 4.95 -14.00
N ARG A 495 20.59 3.69 -14.36
CA ARG A 495 21.28 2.70 -13.49
C ARG A 495 22.17 1.81 -14.38
N THR A 496 23.27 1.34 -13.79
CA THR A 496 24.27 0.51 -14.49
C THR A 496 24.07 -0.99 -14.31
N GLN A 497 22.95 -1.40 -13.68
CA GLN A 497 22.65 -2.81 -13.47
C GLN A 497 22.42 -3.55 -14.79
N SER A 498 22.87 -4.80 -14.84
CA SER A 498 22.55 -5.75 -15.92
C SER A 498 22.90 -5.30 -17.35
N LEU A 499 23.87 -4.41 -17.51
CA LEU A 499 24.39 -4.01 -18.82
C LEU A 499 25.14 -5.17 -19.52
N VAL A 500 25.62 -6.14 -18.75
CA VAL A 500 26.20 -7.39 -19.22
C VAL A 500 25.41 -8.55 -18.62
N MET A 501 25.01 -9.49 -19.45
CA MET A 501 24.22 -10.65 -19.05
C MET A 501 24.90 -11.96 -19.49
N PRO A 502 24.83 -13.03 -18.69
CA PRO A 502 25.21 -14.37 -19.12
C PRO A 502 24.46 -14.81 -20.39
N ALA A 503 25.02 -15.77 -21.15
CA ALA A 503 24.40 -16.25 -22.38
C ALA A 503 23.06 -16.94 -22.11
N ILE A 504 23.01 -17.85 -21.13
CA ILE A 504 21.78 -18.56 -20.77
C ILE A 504 20.96 -17.75 -19.81
N LYS A 505 19.73 -17.47 -20.20
CA LYS A 505 18.74 -16.72 -19.42
C LYS A 505 17.40 -17.41 -19.47
N MET A 506 16.71 -17.47 -18.33
CA MET A 506 15.32 -17.88 -18.26
C MET A 506 14.47 -16.69 -17.84
N PHE A 507 13.63 -16.24 -18.74
CA PHE A 507 12.73 -15.12 -18.51
C PHE A 507 11.46 -15.55 -17.78
N PHE A 508 11.01 -14.71 -16.86
CA PHE A 508 9.74 -14.86 -16.18
C PHE A 508 9.16 -13.47 -15.83
N PRO A 509 7.82 -13.35 -15.68
CA PRO A 509 7.20 -12.07 -15.41
C PRO A 509 7.49 -11.61 -13.98
N LYS A 510 7.48 -10.30 -13.75
CA LYS A 510 7.62 -9.71 -12.41
C LYS A 510 6.37 -9.88 -11.53
N ILE A 511 5.22 -10.01 -12.18
CA ILE A 511 3.91 -10.28 -11.57
C ILE A 511 3.17 -11.33 -12.40
N ALA A 512 2.45 -12.23 -11.76
CA ALA A 512 1.64 -13.25 -12.42
C ALA A 512 0.32 -13.49 -11.65
N ASN A 513 -0.70 -13.98 -12.36
CA ASN A 513 -1.99 -14.40 -11.78
C ASN A 513 -2.31 -15.88 -12.02
N LYS A 514 -1.34 -16.62 -12.53
CA LYS A 514 -1.40 -18.07 -12.80
C LYS A 514 0.00 -18.65 -12.74
N PRO A 515 0.17 -19.99 -12.69
CA PRO A 515 1.47 -20.64 -12.79
C PRO A 515 2.32 -20.11 -13.93
N LEU A 516 3.63 -20.06 -13.72
CA LEU A 516 4.56 -19.47 -14.67
C LEU A 516 4.60 -20.23 -16.00
N ASN A 517 4.97 -19.50 -17.02
CA ASN A 517 5.48 -20.02 -18.27
C ASN A 517 6.81 -19.33 -18.54
N CYS A 518 7.90 -20.03 -18.36
CA CYS A 518 9.26 -19.50 -18.46
C CYS A 518 9.82 -19.72 -19.86
N VAL A 519 10.62 -18.79 -20.34
CA VAL A 519 11.27 -18.90 -21.67
C VAL A 519 12.77 -18.90 -21.49
N ILE A 520 13.44 -19.97 -21.90
CA ILE A 520 14.91 -20.08 -21.86
C ILE A 520 15.48 -19.61 -23.19
N VAL A 521 16.52 -18.78 -23.13
CA VAL A 521 17.24 -18.25 -24.29
C VAL A 521 18.74 -18.34 -24.04
N GLU A 522 19.45 -18.80 -25.05
CA GLU A 522 20.93 -18.80 -25.11
C GLU A 522 21.39 -17.73 -26.09
N ASN A 523 21.56 -16.49 -25.62
CA ASN A 523 22.01 -15.35 -26.41
C ASN A 523 22.61 -14.26 -25.51
N SER A 524 23.93 -14.09 -25.53
CA SER A 524 24.63 -13.08 -24.72
C SER A 524 24.29 -11.63 -25.10
N ASN A 525 23.81 -11.38 -26.31
CA ASN A 525 23.49 -10.04 -26.82
C ASN A 525 22.05 -9.60 -26.53
N LEU A 526 21.17 -10.53 -26.12
CA LEU A 526 19.81 -10.20 -25.78
C LEU A 526 19.72 -9.65 -24.35
N LEU A 527 19.29 -8.41 -24.21
CA LEU A 527 19.01 -7.75 -22.94
C LEU A 527 17.52 -7.88 -22.56
N LEU A 528 17.19 -7.50 -21.34
CA LEU A 528 15.80 -7.43 -20.89
C LEU A 528 15.52 -6.13 -20.14
N TYR A 529 14.25 -5.73 -20.11
CA TYR A 529 13.75 -4.60 -19.32
C TYR A 529 12.37 -4.92 -18.71
N ASN A 530 11.95 -4.15 -17.71
CA ASN A 530 10.66 -4.28 -16.99
C ASN A 530 10.41 -5.63 -16.31
N GLY A 531 11.41 -6.51 -16.17
CA GLY A 531 11.23 -7.80 -15.56
C GLY A 531 12.51 -8.35 -14.95
N MET A 532 12.57 -9.66 -14.80
CA MET A 532 13.68 -10.41 -14.21
C MET A 532 14.00 -11.63 -15.08
N ALA A 533 15.21 -12.15 -14.91
CA ALA A 533 15.61 -13.45 -15.46
C ALA A 533 16.44 -14.22 -14.42
N PHE A 534 16.31 -15.55 -14.42
CA PHE A 534 17.33 -16.44 -13.88
C PHE A 534 18.47 -16.54 -14.91
N VAL A 535 19.70 -16.55 -14.44
CA VAL A 535 20.89 -16.57 -15.30
C VAL A 535 21.85 -17.66 -14.85
N GLY A 536 22.51 -18.30 -15.79
CA GLY A 536 23.47 -19.36 -15.53
C GLY A 536 24.29 -19.71 -16.75
N ASP A 537 25.13 -20.73 -16.62
CA ASP A 537 26.04 -21.27 -17.62
C ASP A 537 25.74 -22.73 -17.98
N ASP A 538 24.78 -23.36 -17.28
CA ASP A 538 24.38 -24.75 -17.50
C ASP A 538 22.91 -24.82 -17.99
N MET A 539 22.75 -25.19 -19.27
CA MET A 539 21.44 -25.34 -19.92
C MET A 539 20.60 -26.47 -19.29
N ARG A 540 21.22 -27.59 -18.89
CA ARG A 540 20.51 -28.70 -18.24
C ARG A 540 19.91 -28.25 -16.89
N LYS A 541 20.72 -27.61 -16.08
CA LYS A 541 20.30 -27.03 -14.80
C LYS A 541 19.15 -26.03 -14.98
N MET A 542 19.23 -25.22 -16.03
CA MET A 542 18.18 -24.23 -16.34
C MET A 542 16.86 -24.87 -16.75
N LYS A 543 16.89 -25.97 -17.54
CA LYS A 543 15.70 -26.74 -17.92
C LYS A 543 15.04 -27.44 -16.72
N ILE A 544 15.84 -27.99 -15.80
CA ILE A 544 15.34 -28.56 -14.54
C ILE A 544 14.63 -27.48 -13.73
N LEU A 545 15.28 -26.32 -13.57
CA LEU A 545 14.68 -25.19 -12.85
C LEU A 545 13.38 -24.71 -13.51
N GLN A 546 13.31 -24.71 -14.85
CA GLN A 546 12.07 -24.36 -15.58
C GLN A 546 10.90 -25.28 -15.16
N LYS A 547 11.11 -26.61 -15.17
CA LYS A 547 10.09 -27.57 -14.75
C LYS A 547 9.60 -27.31 -13.32
N VAL A 548 10.52 -27.03 -12.40
CA VAL A 548 10.21 -26.75 -11.01
C VAL A 548 9.42 -25.44 -10.85
N LEU A 549 9.84 -24.35 -11.53
CA LEU A 549 9.19 -23.04 -11.43
C LEU A 549 7.83 -22.96 -12.16
N GLU A 550 7.59 -23.82 -13.14
CA GLU A 550 6.29 -23.92 -13.82
C GLU A 550 5.30 -24.82 -13.09
N SER A 551 5.72 -25.48 -12.00
CA SER A 551 4.87 -26.36 -11.20
C SER A 551 3.83 -25.60 -10.37
N ASP A 552 2.74 -26.30 -10.04
CA ASP A 552 1.71 -25.79 -9.13
C ASP A 552 2.24 -25.65 -7.69
N ILE A 553 3.28 -26.41 -7.31
CA ILE A 553 3.94 -26.29 -5.99
C ILE A 553 4.61 -24.92 -5.87
N PHE A 554 5.38 -24.52 -6.88
CA PHE A 554 6.00 -23.20 -6.90
C PHE A 554 4.94 -22.09 -6.93
N TRP A 555 3.89 -22.26 -7.73
CA TRP A 555 2.80 -21.29 -7.77
C TRP A 555 2.09 -21.13 -6.44
N ASN A 556 1.77 -22.23 -5.76
CA ASN A 556 1.16 -22.21 -4.43
C ASN A 556 2.07 -21.53 -3.40
N TYR A 557 3.39 -21.77 -3.49
CA TYR A 557 4.37 -21.05 -2.67
C TYR A 557 4.39 -19.54 -2.96
N VAL A 558 4.33 -19.13 -4.24
CA VAL A 558 4.25 -17.72 -4.63
C VAL A 558 2.98 -17.06 -4.06
N VAL A 559 1.83 -17.70 -4.22
CA VAL A 559 0.55 -17.21 -3.66
C VAL A 559 0.64 -17.04 -2.14
N ALA A 560 1.28 -17.99 -1.46
CA ALA A 560 1.48 -17.95 -0.02
C ALA A 560 2.40 -16.82 0.45
N ASN A 561 3.53 -16.61 -0.24
CA ASN A 561 4.60 -15.73 0.22
C ASN A 561 4.59 -14.34 -0.40
N SER A 562 3.88 -14.16 -1.52
CA SER A 562 3.90 -12.90 -2.24
C SER A 562 2.77 -11.98 -1.83
N LYS A 563 3.02 -10.69 -2.01
CA LYS A 563 2.00 -9.66 -1.83
C LYS A 563 1.00 -9.74 -2.99
N PRO A 564 -0.31 -9.89 -2.72
CA PRO A 564 -1.31 -9.81 -3.77
C PRO A 564 -1.42 -8.38 -4.32
N TYR A 565 -1.63 -8.28 -5.64
CA TYR A 565 -2.02 -7.07 -6.35
C TYR A 565 -3.49 -7.14 -6.76
N THR A 566 -4.02 -6.04 -7.26
CA THR A 566 -5.37 -5.98 -7.84
C THR A 566 -5.58 -7.08 -8.89
N SER A 567 -6.75 -7.65 -8.94
CA SER A 567 -7.15 -8.69 -9.93
C SER A 567 -6.42 -10.04 -9.81
N GLY A 568 -5.98 -10.40 -8.60
CA GLY A 568 -5.40 -11.72 -8.32
C GLY A 568 -3.97 -11.92 -8.82
N TYR A 569 -3.24 -10.84 -9.12
CA TYR A 569 -1.82 -10.91 -9.44
C TYR A 569 -0.96 -11.00 -8.18
N TYR A 570 0.17 -11.70 -8.27
CA TYR A 570 1.16 -11.88 -7.21
C TYR A 570 2.54 -11.43 -7.66
N SER A 571 3.35 -10.91 -6.73
CA SER A 571 4.71 -10.45 -6.99
C SER A 571 5.71 -11.60 -7.01
N LEU A 572 6.52 -11.64 -8.04
CA LEU A 572 7.64 -12.57 -8.19
C LEU A 572 8.99 -11.88 -7.92
N ASN A 573 9.01 -10.87 -7.05
CA ASN A 573 10.28 -10.24 -6.66
C ASN A 573 11.18 -11.24 -5.95
N GLY A 574 12.50 -11.08 -6.11
CA GLY A 574 13.48 -11.98 -5.51
C GLY A 574 13.29 -12.22 -4.02
N SER A 575 12.89 -11.19 -3.24
CA SER A 575 12.58 -11.32 -1.81
C SER A 575 11.46 -12.32 -1.49
N ASN A 576 10.50 -12.51 -2.40
CA ASN A 576 9.33 -13.37 -2.18
C ASN A 576 9.57 -14.83 -2.58
N ILE A 577 10.53 -15.08 -3.49
CA ILE A 577 10.76 -16.41 -4.06
C ILE A 577 12.11 -17.01 -3.68
N LYS A 578 13.03 -16.22 -3.13
CA LYS A 578 14.44 -16.62 -2.90
C LYS A 578 14.60 -17.86 -2.01
N ASN A 579 13.71 -18.07 -1.04
CA ASN A 579 13.78 -19.17 -0.08
C ASN A 579 13.07 -20.43 -0.56
N PHE A 580 12.42 -20.42 -1.73
CA PHE A 580 11.80 -21.63 -2.27
C PHE A 580 12.82 -22.76 -2.37
N GLY A 581 12.53 -23.90 -1.78
CA GLY A 581 13.42 -25.06 -1.79
C GLY A 581 13.36 -25.81 -3.11
N VAL A 582 14.48 -25.90 -3.80
CA VAL A 582 14.63 -26.72 -5.02
C VAL A 582 15.17 -28.09 -4.62
N PRO A 583 14.47 -29.19 -4.91
CA PRO A 583 14.93 -30.53 -4.53
C PRO A 583 16.33 -30.86 -5.08
N LYS A 584 17.08 -31.64 -4.32
CA LYS A 584 18.37 -32.20 -4.80
C LYS A 584 18.07 -33.49 -5.55
N PHE A 585 18.11 -33.42 -6.86
CA PHE A 585 17.88 -34.58 -7.72
C PHE A 585 19.16 -35.37 -7.97
N THR A 586 19.03 -36.69 -8.00
CA THR A 586 20.06 -37.56 -8.59
C THR A 586 20.08 -37.42 -10.11
N LYS A 587 21.15 -37.89 -10.78
CA LYS A 587 21.22 -37.83 -12.25
C LYS A 587 20.06 -38.57 -12.94
N ALA A 588 19.64 -39.70 -12.37
CA ALA A 588 18.49 -40.46 -12.90
C ALA A 588 17.17 -39.69 -12.76
N GLU A 589 16.92 -39.06 -11.61
CA GLU A 589 15.75 -38.22 -11.38
C GLU A 589 15.73 -36.97 -12.27
N GLU A 590 16.89 -36.35 -12.51
CA GLU A 590 16.99 -35.25 -13.49
C GLU A 590 16.60 -35.69 -14.90
N GLU A 591 17.06 -36.87 -15.34
CA GLU A 591 16.72 -37.41 -16.65
C GLU A 591 15.23 -37.74 -16.76
N GLU A 592 14.65 -38.30 -15.69
CA GLU A 592 13.23 -38.58 -15.63
C GLU A 592 12.41 -37.30 -15.72
N LEU A 593 12.71 -36.28 -14.88
CA LEU A 593 12.04 -34.99 -14.89
C LEU A 593 12.11 -34.30 -16.27
N LEU A 594 13.27 -34.36 -16.93
CA LEU A 594 13.45 -33.74 -18.24
C LEU A 594 12.67 -34.45 -19.36
N ARG A 595 12.35 -35.76 -19.22
CA ARG A 595 11.51 -36.52 -20.15
C ARG A 595 10.02 -36.24 -20.03
N LEU A 596 9.57 -35.76 -18.83
CA LEU A 596 8.17 -35.44 -18.61
C LEU A 596 7.78 -34.18 -19.39
N GLU A 597 6.89 -34.31 -20.37
CA GLU A 597 6.37 -33.18 -21.16
C GLU A 597 5.03 -32.65 -20.60
N ASP A 598 4.19 -33.56 -20.09
CA ASP A 598 2.90 -33.19 -19.52
C ASP A 598 3.04 -32.50 -18.16
N LYS A 599 2.41 -31.34 -18.03
CA LYS A 599 2.46 -30.53 -16.82
C LYS A 599 1.85 -31.24 -15.61
N GLY A 600 0.80 -32.04 -15.80
CA GLY A 600 0.17 -32.82 -14.73
C GLY A 600 1.12 -33.90 -14.22
N ALA A 601 1.81 -34.61 -15.11
CA ALA A 601 2.82 -35.60 -14.76
C ALA A 601 3.99 -34.97 -14.01
N VAL A 602 4.47 -33.79 -14.44
CA VAL A 602 5.52 -33.03 -13.74
C VAL A 602 5.07 -32.65 -12.33
N ASN A 603 3.85 -32.15 -12.15
CA ASN A 603 3.33 -31.79 -10.84
C ASN A 603 3.20 -33.00 -9.90
N GLN A 604 2.68 -34.11 -10.41
CA GLN A 604 2.55 -35.35 -9.63
C GLN A 604 3.94 -35.89 -9.22
N TRP A 605 4.88 -35.88 -10.14
CA TRP A 605 6.25 -36.35 -9.87
C TRP A 605 6.96 -35.47 -8.83
N LEU A 606 6.88 -34.15 -8.98
CA LEU A 606 7.50 -33.20 -8.05
C LEU A 606 6.87 -33.24 -6.65
N SER A 607 5.57 -33.54 -6.51
CA SER A 607 4.91 -33.56 -5.20
C SER A 607 5.55 -34.52 -4.22
N SER A 608 6.09 -35.66 -4.69
CA SER A 608 6.78 -36.63 -3.83
C SER A 608 8.01 -36.09 -3.11
N PHE A 609 8.62 -35.01 -3.60
CA PHE A 609 9.78 -34.35 -2.96
C PHE A 609 9.38 -33.32 -1.90
N TYR A 610 8.12 -32.91 -1.89
CA TYR A 610 7.59 -31.89 -0.97
C TYR A 610 6.59 -32.46 0.06
N GLU A 611 6.24 -33.75 -0.06
CA GLU A 611 5.46 -34.49 0.95
C GLU A 611 6.32 -34.87 2.16
#